data_5d8ada02aa25da25afb2a5c64d512032
#
_entry.id   5d8ada02aa25da25afb2a5c64d512032
#
_cell.length_a   1.000
_cell.length_b   1.000
_cell.length_c   1.000
_cell.angle_alpha   90.00
_cell.angle_beta   90.00
_cell.angle_gamma   90.00
#
_symmetry.space_group_name_H-M   'P 1'
#
loop_
_entity.id
_entity.type
_entity.pdbx_description
1 polymer ?
#
loop_
_entity_poly.entity_id
_entity_poly.type
_entity_poly.pdbx_seq_one_letter_code
_entity_poly.pdbx_strand_id
1 'polypeptide(L)'
;MFLSASAIFAADAPHGEQAPTTAPAPFTDPHWKKITMSRDFVSEGANFGDFNHDGKQDVVAGPYWYEGPDFTKKHEYMTPEKKLNPDGQYSHNFFAFTYSFKHDGWDDIIILGFPGEDTSWYENPRGKEPSEGHWARHKVFDHTDNESPNFGDLLGTGKPVLICSTGGKMGYALPDYENPEKPWTFHAISPDKKYQRFTHGLGFGDVNGDGRNDIMVHDGWYEQPAKLDGDPEWVFHKADFGGGGAQMYAYDVNGDGRPDVITSLAAHGYGLAWFEQKADGTFTKHLLTGAKETDTPHGLRFSQLHAVDLIDINGDGLKDIVTGKRFYAHHSHGDADPKAPAVLYWFELKRDGKGGADFIPHEIDNDSGIGTEVIAKDINNDKRPAIVVGNKKGTFVFIQNPDSQAAK
;
A
#
# COMPACT_ATOMS: atom_id res chain seq x y z
N MET A 1 36.42 -14.01 -10.47
CA MET A 1 36.79 -13.65 -9.09
C MET A 1 35.57 -12.91 -8.55
N PHE A 2 34.58 -13.64 -7.97
CA PHE A 2 33.33 -13.08 -7.50
C PHE A 2 33.50 -12.63 -6.06
N LEU A 3 33.41 -11.34 -5.80
CA LEU A 3 33.34 -10.78 -4.46
C LEU A 3 31.88 -10.83 -3.99
N SER A 4 31.61 -11.66 -3.00
CA SER A 4 30.34 -11.70 -2.28
C SER A 4 30.24 -10.45 -1.39
N ALA A 5 29.27 -9.60 -1.66
CA ALA A 5 28.88 -8.53 -0.75
C ALA A 5 28.06 -9.14 0.39
N SER A 6 28.66 -9.25 1.57
CA SER A 6 27.95 -9.61 2.81
C SER A 6 27.04 -8.46 3.24
N ALA A 7 25.74 -8.68 3.22
CA ALA A 7 24.77 -7.80 3.84
C ALA A 7 24.98 -7.81 5.37
N ILE A 8 25.17 -6.64 5.94
CA ILE A 8 25.22 -6.47 7.41
C ILE A 8 23.76 -6.48 7.90
N PHE A 9 23.35 -7.62 8.46
CA PHE A 9 22.08 -7.74 9.17
C PHE A 9 22.20 -7.05 10.53
N ALA A 10 21.20 -6.24 10.87
CA ALA A 10 21.05 -5.67 12.21
C ALA A 10 20.85 -6.80 13.22
N ALA A 11 21.42 -6.62 14.40
CA ALA A 11 21.55 -7.64 15.46
C ALA A 11 20.18 -8.19 15.92
N ASP A 12 20.15 -9.51 16.07
CA ASP A 12 19.04 -10.30 16.61
C ASP A 12 18.57 -9.81 18.00
N ALA A 13 17.27 -9.53 18.11
CA ALA A 13 16.59 -9.50 19.40
C ALA A 13 16.31 -10.95 19.85
N PRO A 14 16.39 -11.28 21.16
CA PRO A 14 16.26 -12.65 21.63
C PRO A 14 14.85 -13.20 21.36
N HIS A 15 14.79 -14.33 20.68
CA HIS A 15 13.56 -15.09 20.43
C HIS A 15 13.02 -15.65 21.75
N GLY A 16 11.90 -15.10 22.23
CA GLY A 16 11.12 -15.73 23.29
C GLY A 16 10.51 -17.03 22.81
N GLU A 17 10.64 -18.07 23.61
CA GLU A 17 10.09 -19.42 23.36
C GLU A 17 8.56 -19.33 23.26
N GLN A 18 7.99 -19.60 22.06
CA GLN A 18 6.55 -19.63 21.83
C GLN A 18 6.01 -21.03 22.14
N ALA A 19 4.98 -21.10 22.98
CA ALA A 19 4.17 -22.30 23.13
C ALA A 19 3.49 -22.65 21.78
N PRO A 20 3.31 -23.94 21.43
CA PRO A 20 2.67 -24.35 20.20
C PRO A 20 1.18 -24.03 20.27
N THR A 21 0.77 -22.90 19.74
CA THR A 21 -0.65 -22.57 19.54
C THR A 21 -1.10 -23.25 18.25
N THR A 22 -2.12 -24.12 18.36
CA THR A 22 -2.89 -24.54 17.19
C THR A 22 -3.39 -23.28 16.49
N ALA A 23 -3.16 -23.17 15.17
CA ALA A 23 -3.68 -22.04 14.41
C ALA A 23 -5.19 -21.91 14.67
N PRO A 24 -5.71 -20.70 14.94
CA PRO A 24 -7.14 -20.51 15.12
C PRO A 24 -7.89 -20.96 13.86
N ALA A 25 -9.16 -21.34 14.03
CA ALA A 25 -10.01 -21.67 12.89
C ALA A 25 -10.13 -20.44 11.97
N PRO A 26 -10.26 -20.65 10.65
CA PRO A 26 -10.50 -19.54 9.72
C PRO A 26 -11.74 -18.75 10.15
N PHE A 27 -11.59 -17.43 10.18
CA PHE A 27 -12.63 -16.48 10.57
C PHE A 27 -12.73 -15.37 9.51
N THR A 28 -13.97 -14.99 9.20
CA THR A 28 -14.30 -13.76 8.50
C THR A 28 -15.46 -13.11 9.25
N ASP A 29 -15.34 -11.81 9.55
CA ASP A 29 -16.41 -11.04 10.21
C ASP A 29 -17.70 -11.12 9.35
N PRO A 30 -18.86 -11.46 9.92
CA PRO A 30 -20.13 -11.56 9.19
C PRO A 30 -20.60 -10.24 8.56
N HIS A 31 -20.04 -9.11 8.97
CA HIS A 31 -20.28 -7.82 8.32
C HIS A 31 -19.58 -7.70 6.95
N TRP A 32 -18.72 -8.64 6.60
CA TRP A 32 -17.98 -8.69 5.34
C TRP A 32 -18.28 -9.96 4.55
N LYS A 33 -18.54 -9.79 3.27
CA LYS A 33 -18.58 -10.90 2.31
C LYS A 33 -17.17 -11.06 1.72
N LYS A 34 -16.49 -12.16 2.07
CA LYS A 34 -15.22 -12.56 1.46
C LYS A 34 -15.44 -13.24 0.13
N ILE A 35 -14.83 -12.75 -0.93
CA ILE A 35 -14.75 -13.38 -2.25
C ILE A 35 -13.30 -13.85 -2.46
N THR A 36 -13.10 -15.17 -2.56
CA THR A 36 -11.80 -15.75 -2.93
C THR A 36 -11.73 -15.86 -4.44
N MET A 37 -10.97 -14.98 -5.08
CA MET A 37 -10.83 -14.98 -6.54
C MET A 37 -9.81 -16.03 -6.99
N SER A 38 -8.74 -16.19 -6.25
CA SER A 38 -7.71 -17.21 -6.46
C SER A 38 -7.04 -17.59 -5.14
N ARG A 39 -6.60 -18.85 -5.05
CA ARG A 39 -5.68 -19.32 -4.01
C ARG A 39 -4.25 -19.48 -4.54
N ASP A 40 -4.03 -19.25 -5.82
CA ASP A 40 -2.69 -19.25 -6.39
C ASP A 40 -1.99 -17.92 -6.08
N PHE A 41 -0.70 -17.99 -5.80
CA PHE A 41 0.14 -16.83 -5.66
C PHE A 41 0.48 -16.29 -7.06
N VAL A 42 -0.08 -15.13 -7.42
CA VAL A 42 0.10 -14.50 -8.74
C VAL A 42 0.60 -13.06 -8.64
N SER A 43 0.47 -12.44 -7.46
CA SER A 43 0.88 -11.05 -7.23
C SER A 43 1.18 -10.80 -5.76
N GLU A 44 1.93 -9.75 -5.47
CA GLU A 44 2.14 -9.23 -4.10
C GLU A 44 1.19 -8.05 -3.80
N GLY A 45 0.53 -7.48 -4.83
CA GLY A 45 -0.46 -6.41 -4.74
C GLY A 45 -1.65 -6.64 -5.65
N ALA A 46 -2.72 -5.87 -5.47
CA ALA A 46 -3.93 -5.89 -6.30
C ALA A 46 -4.64 -4.53 -6.22
N ASN A 47 -5.41 -4.16 -7.26
CA ASN A 47 -6.11 -2.88 -7.28
C ASN A 47 -7.45 -2.98 -8.02
N PHE A 48 -8.29 -1.93 -7.89
CA PHE A 48 -9.56 -1.78 -8.59
C PHE A 48 -9.41 -0.87 -9.81
N GLY A 49 -10.13 -1.19 -10.90
CA GLY A 49 -10.27 -0.36 -12.10
C GLY A 49 -11.49 -0.77 -12.93
N ASP A 50 -11.95 0.06 -13.84
CA ASP A 50 -12.99 -0.28 -14.82
C ASP A 50 -12.31 -0.64 -16.16
N PHE A 51 -12.00 -1.93 -16.35
CA PHE A 51 -11.23 -2.39 -17.50
C PHE A 51 -12.08 -2.74 -18.72
N ASN A 52 -13.39 -2.92 -18.54
CA ASN A 52 -14.32 -3.20 -19.61
C ASN A 52 -15.27 -2.05 -19.94
N HIS A 53 -15.14 -0.92 -19.20
CA HIS A 53 -15.92 0.31 -19.37
C HIS A 53 -17.44 0.08 -19.20
N ASP A 54 -17.81 -0.77 -18.23
CA ASP A 54 -19.22 -1.03 -17.90
C ASP A 54 -19.72 -0.21 -16.70
N GLY A 55 -18.88 0.66 -16.15
CA GLY A 55 -19.16 1.52 -15.02
C GLY A 55 -19.10 0.82 -13.66
N LYS A 56 -18.64 -0.43 -13.62
CA LYS A 56 -18.37 -1.18 -12.39
C LYS A 56 -16.87 -1.34 -12.20
N GLN A 57 -16.47 -1.49 -10.97
CA GLN A 57 -15.07 -1.73 -10.69
C GLN A 57 -14.74 -3.22 -10.82
N ASP A 58 -13.73 -3.50 -11.62
CA ASP A 58 -13.05 -4.77 -11.77
C ASP A 58 -11.86 -4.84 -10.82
N VAL A 59 -11.19 -5.99 -10.76
CA VAL A 59 -9.95 -6.17 -9.97
C VAL A 59 -8.81 -6.62 -10.87
N VAL A 60 -7.64 -5.99 -10.75
CA VAL A 60 -6.38 -6.49 -11.30
C VAL A 60 -5.54 -7.16 -10.21
N ALA A 61 -5.01 -8.36 -10.49
CA ALA A 61 -4.06 -9.06 -9.64
C ALA A 61 -3.15 -9.97 -10.48
N GLY A 62 -1.86 -9.71 -10.46
CA GLY A 62 -0.89 -10.42 -11.29
C GLY A 62 -1.21 -10.26 -12.77
N PRO A 63 -1.15 -11.34 -13.57
CA PRO A 63 -1.37 -11.27 -15.01
C PRO A 63 -2.86 -11.24 -15.40
N TYR A 64 -3.76 -11.10 -14.44
CA TYR A 64 -5.19 -11.22 -14.66
C TYR A 64 -5.94 -9.98 -14.18
N TRP A 65 -7.08 -9.73 -14.84
CA TRP A 65 -8.13 -8.91 -14.27
C TRP A 65 -9.46 -9.68 -14.23
N TYR A 66 -10.35 -9.30 -13.32
CA TYR A 66 -11.58 -10.02 -12.98
C TYR A 66 -12.74 -9.07 -13.06
N GLU A 67 -13.77 -9.40 -13.87
CA GLU A 67 -14.95 -8.55 -14.04
C GLU A 67 -15.76 -8.43 -12.73
N GLY A 68 -16.05 -7.20 -12.35
CA GLY A 68 -16.98 -6.90 -11.28
C GLY A 68 -18.45 -7.08 -11.67
N PRO A 69 -19.37 -7.14 -10.71
CA PRO A 69 -19.17 -7.03 -9.26
C PRO A 69 -18.95 -8.38 -8.55
N ASP A 70 -19.00 -9.51 -9.25
CA ASP A 70 -18.89 -10.85 -8.65
C ASP A 70 -17.49 -11.46 -8.79
N PHE A 71 -16.64 -10.88 -9.64
CA PHE A 71 -15.25 -11.24 -9.89
C PHE A 71 -15.03 -12.70 -10.29
N THR A 72 -16.03 -13.30 -10.94
CA THR A 72 -15.99 -14.71 -11.37
C THR A 72 -15.37 -14.90 -12.74
N LYS A 73 -15.48 -13.91 -13.62
CA LYS A 73 -14.94 -13.95 -14.97
C LYS A 73 -13.55 -13.33 -15.01
N LYS A 74 -12.57 -14.16 -15.35
CA LYS A 74 -11.14 -13.83 -15.38
C LYS A 74 -10.65 -13.61 -16.81
N HIS A 75 -9.86 -12.56 -17.00
CA HIS A 75 -9.19 -12.23 -18.27
C HIS A 75 -7.68 -12.16 -18.07
N GLU A 76 -6.94 -12.58 -19.07
CA GLU A 76 -5.49 -12.50 -19.11
C GLU A 76 -5.08 -11.29 -19.94
N TYR A 77 -4.36 -10.33 -19.33
CA TYR A 77 -3.90 -9.13 -20.03
C TYR A 77 -2.39 -9.16 -20.32
N MET A 78 -1.64 -10.00 -19.66
CA MET A 78 -0.22 -10.24 -19.87
C MET A 78 0.10 -11.72 -19.69
N THR A 79 1.25 -12.17 -20.22
CA THR A 79 1.68 -13.56 -20.09
C THR A 79 1.88 -13.94 -18.61
N PRO A 80 1.19 -14.97 -18.11
CA PRO A 80 1.36 -15.43 -16.75
C PRO A 80 2.79 -15.95 -16.50
N GLU A 81 3.32 -15.62 -15.33
CA GLU A 81 4.51 -16.27 -14.83
C GLU A 81 4.24 -17.77 -14.59
N LYS A 82 5.31 -18.57 -14.56
CA LYS A 82 5.19 -19.94 -14.09
C LYS A 82 4.66 -19.93 -12.66
N LYS A 83 3.92 -20.99 -12.28
CA LYS A 83 3.38 -21.12 -10.92
C LYS A 83 4.45 -20.85 -9.89
N LEU A 84 4.27 -19.79 -9.11
CA LEU A 84 5.19 -19.34 -8.09
C LEU A 84 5.09 -20.21 -6.84
N ASN A 85 6.23 -20.46 -6.20
CA ASN A 85 6.29 -21.06 -4.86
C ASN A 85 6.18 -19.95 -3.81
N PRO A 86 5.12 -19.90 -3.00
CA PRO A 86 4.98 -18.87 -1.95
C PRO A 86 6.14 -18.87 -0.95
N ASP A 87 6.75 -20.04 -0.69
CA ASP A 87 7.92 -20.15 0.20
C ASP A 87 9.22 -20.07 -0.60
N GLY A 88 9.63 -18.85 -0.95
CA GLY A 88 10.94 -18.58 -1.57
C GLY A 88 10.94 -17.86 -2.90
N GLN A 89 9.77 -17.53 -3.46
CA GLN A 89 9.69 -16.72 -4.67
C GLN A 89 8.86 -15.45 -4.42
N TYR A 90 9.05 -14.49 -5.30
CA TYR A 90 8.27 -13.25 -5.38
C TYR A 90 7.66 -13.14 -6.77
N SER A 91 6.53 -12.45 -6.88
CA SER A 91 5.95 -12.09 -8.17
C SER A 91 6.62 -10.83 -8.71
N HIS A 92 6.77 -10.76 -10.04
CA HIS A 92 7.13 -9.51 -10.72
C HIS A 92 5.96 -8.51 -10.78
N ASN A 93 4.76 -8.89 -10.31
CA ASN A 93 3.64 -8.00 -10.06
C ASN A 93 3.63 -7.60 -8.58
N PHE A 94 4.52 -6.68 -8.21
CA PHE A 94 4.74 -6.30 -6.81
C PHE A 94 3.73 -5.26 -6.35
N PHE A 95 3.43 -4.27 -7.21
CA PHE A 95 2.36 -3.28 -7.04
C PHE A 95 1.54 -3.17 -8.32
N ALA A 96 0.26 -2.89 -8.18
CA ALA A 96 -0.65 -2.62 -9.28
C ALA A 96 -1.37 -1.29 -9.06
N PHE A 97 -1.25 -0.35 -10.01
CA PHE A 97 -2.02 0.88 -10.03
C PHE A 97 -2.89 0.94 -11.27
N THR A 98 -3.92 1.76 -11.23
CA THR A 98 -4.87 1.91 -12.34
C THR A 98 -5.09 3.39 -12.65
N TYR A 99 -5.14 3.73 -13.92
CA TYR A 99 -5.40 5.10 -14.37
C TYR A 99 -5.77 5.11 -15.85
N SER A 100 -6.71 5.96 -16.25
CA SER A 100 -7.05 6.16 -17.66
C SER A 100 -6.15 7.26 -18.25
N PHE A 101 -5.00 6.88 -18.84
CA PHE A 101 -4.06 7.84 -19.43
C PHE A 101 -4.63 8.65 -20.59
N LYS A 102 -5.61 8.10 -21.29
CA LYS A 102 -6.27 8.78 -22.42
C LYS A 102 -7.55 9.51 -22.02
N HIS A 103 -7.89 9.53 -20.72
CA HIS A 103 -9.09 10.15 -20.18
C HIS A 103 -10.39 9.77 -20.91
N ASP A 104 -10.47 8.53 -21.35
CA ASP A 104 -11.58 7.99 -22.12
C ASP A 104 -12.48 7.02 -21.33
N GLY A 105 -12.19 6.88 -20.01
CA GLY A 105 -12.95 6.05 -19.09
C GLY A 105 -12.57 4.57 -19.11
N TRP A 106 -11.61 4.16 -19.94
CA TRP A 106 -10.99 2.84 -19.90
C TRP A 106 -9.75 2.90 -19.02
N ASP A 107 -9.79 2.22 -17.90
CA ASP A 107 -8.63 2.16 -17.02
C ASP A 107 -7.53 1.29 -17.66
N ASP A 108 -6.32 1.81 -17.61
CA ASP A 108 -5.09 1.10 -17.93
C ASP A 108 -4.51 0.48 -16.66
N ILE A 109 -3.56 -0.44 -16.79
CA ILE A 109 -2.89 -1.11 -15.68
C ILE A 109 -1.42 -0.68 -15.63
N ILE A 110 -0.95 -0.24 -14.47
CA ILE A 110 0.45 0.07 -14.22
C ILE A 110 0.99 -0.98 -13.24
N ILE A 111 2.03 -1.71 -13.64
CA ILE A 111 2.68 -2.71 -12.81
C ILE A 111 4.10 -2.24 -12.47
N LEU A 112 4.38 -2.23 -11.17
CA LEU A 112 5.74 -2.13 -10.67
C LEU A 112 6.25 -3.54 -10.40
N GLY A 113 7.42 -3.84 -10.95
CA GLY A 113 8.11 -5.10 -10.74
C GLY A 113 8.62 -5.26 -9.31
N PHE A 114 9.38 -6.32 -9.07
CA PHE A 114 10.12 -6.50 -7.83
C PHE A 114 11.02 -5.27 -7.58
N PRO A 115 11.24 -4.84 -6.32
CA PRO A 115 12.01 -3.62 -6.04
C PRO A 115 13.33 -3.54 -6.80
N GLY A 116 13.52 -2.44 -7.53
CA GLY A 116 14.64 -2.21 -8.45
C GLY A 116 14.41 -2.70 -9.88
N GLU A 117 13.26 -3.28 -10.18
CA GLU A 117 12.85 -3.59 -11.55
C GLU A 117 12.10 -2.42 -12.20
N ASP A 118 11.66 -2.64 -13.44
CA ASP A 118 10.97 -1.61 -14.21
C ASP A 118 9.52 -1.42 -13.76
N THR A 119 9.00 -0.22 -14.02
CA THR A 119 7.58 0.06 -14.07
C THR A 119 7.10 0.01 -15.51
N SER A 120 6.01 -0.72 -15.74
CA SER A 120 5.39 -0.85 -17.05
C SER A 120 3.92 -0.49 -17.00
N TRP A 121 3.48 0.22 -18.05
CA TRP A 121 2.09 0.51 -18.32
C TRP A 121 1.56 -0.46 -19.39
N TYR A 122 0.42 -1.07 -19.11
CA TYR A 122 -0.32 -1.93 -20.02
C TYR A 122 -1.54 -1.18 -20.53
N GLU A 123 -1.51 -0.84 -21.83
CA GLU A 123 -2.56 -0.06 -22.49
C GLU A 123 -3.81 -0.90 -22.73
N ASN A 124 -4.95 -0.44 -22.18
CA ASN A 124 -6.23 -1.09 -22.39
C ASN A 124 -6.63 -1.08 -23.88
N PRO A 125 -6.97 -2.23 -24.48
CA PRO A 125 -7.35 -2.32 -25.89
C PRO A 125 -8.75 -1.76 -26.21
N ARG A 126 -9.49 -1.26 -25.21
CA ARG A 126 -10.82 -0.63 -25.35
C ARG A 126 -11.84 -1.55 -26.01
N GLY A 127 -11.96 -2.76 -25.46
CA GLY A 127 -12.89 -3.79 -25.95
C GLY A 127 -12.52 -4.39 -27.31
N LYS A 128 -11.35 -4.06 -27.87
CA LYS A 128 -10.83 -4.71 -29.07
C LYS A 128 -9.98 -5.92 -28.69
N GLU A 129 -9.98 -6.93 -29.54
CA GLU A 129 -9.02 -8.03 -29.39
C GLU A 129 -7.59 -7.49 -29.56
N PRO A 130 -6.69 -7.71 -28.59
CA PRO A 130 -5.31 -7.28 -28.73
C PRO A 130 -4.62 -7.98 -29.91
N SER A 131 -3.83 -7.25 -30.69
CA SER A 131 -3.18 -7.77 -31.90
C SER A 131 -2.20 -8.92 -31.63
N GLU A 132 -1.66 -8.98 -30.41
CA GLU A 132 -0.69 -10.01 -29.96
C GLU A 132 -1.25 -10.93 -28.85
N GLY A 133 -2.58 -10.93 -28.65
CA GLY A 133 -3.26 -11.72 -27.63
C GLY A 133 -3.19 -11.14 -26.20
N HIS A 134 -2.32 -10.15 -25.94
CA HIS A 134 -2.19 -9.45 -24.67
C HIS A 134 -2.20 -7.92 -24.86
N TRP A 135 -2.41 -7.18 -23.80
CA TRP A 135 -2.37 -5.71 -23.83
C TRP A 135 -0.98 -5.22 -24.21
N ALA A 136 -0.92 -4.09 -24.93
CA ALA A 136 0.35 -3.48 -25.29
C ALA A 136 1.11 -3.03 -24.01
N ARG A 137 2.32 -3.56 -23.82
CA ARG A 137 3.19 -3.21 -22.69
C ARG A 137 4.14 -2.08 -23.09
N HIS A 138 4.13 -1.01 -22.33
CA HIS A 138 5.07 0.10 -22.44
C HIS A 138 5.93 0.16 -21.20
N LYS A 139 7.24 -0.08 -21.32
CA LYS A 139 8.18 0.14 -20.21
C LYS A 139 8.40 1.63 -20.06
N VAL A 140 7.92 2.21 -18.96
CA VAL A 140 7.88 3.67 -18.75
C VAL A 140 8.89 4.18 -17.74
N PHE A 141 9.43 3.31 -16.86
CA PHE A 141 10.48 3.68 -15.92
C PHE A 141 11.41 2.49 -15.68
N ASP A 142 12.73 2.73 -15.64
CA ASP A 142 13.70 1.63 -15.69
C ASP A 142 13.91 0.93 -14.34
N HIS A 143 13.94 1.69 -13.24
CA HIS A 143 14.29 1.16 -11.92
C HIS A 143 13.45 1.86 -10.85
N THR A 144 12.44 1.17 -10.33
CA THR A 144 11.62 1.64 -9.22
C THR A 144 12.12 1.02 -7.93
N ASP A 145 12.76 1.83 -7.10
CA ASP A 145 13.23 1.46 -5.78
C ASP A 145 12.19 1.86 -4.72
N ASN A 146 12.29 1.27 -3.52
CA ASN A 146 11.38 1.37 -2.39
C ASN A 146 10.28 0.30 -2.41
N GLU A 147 9.94 -0.23 -1.21
CA GLU A 147 8.87 -1.24 -1.04
C GLU A 147 7.53 -0.64 -0.60
N SER A 148 7.38 0.68 -0.74
CA SER A 148 6.12 1.40 -0.50
C SER A 148 5.93 2.54 -1.51
N PRO A 149 6.22 2.33 -2.83
CA PRO A 149 6.03 3.38 -3.83
C PRO A 149 4.54 3.77 -3.88
N ASN A 150 4.29 4.99 -4.35
CA ASN A 150 2.94 5.50 -4.49
C ASN A 150 2.71 6.00 -5.92
N PHE A 151 1.45 5.95 -6.37
CA PHE A 151 1.03 6.57 -7.63
C PHE A 151 -0.18 7.46 -7.33
N GLY A 152 0.01 8.78 -7.35
CA GLY A 152 -1.02 9.72 -6.93
C GLY A 152 -0.71 11.16 -7.30
N ASP A 153 -1.67 12.06 -7.07
CA ASP A 153 -1.57 13.49 -7.39
C ASP A 153 -0.71 14.25 -6.36
N LEU A 154 0.59 13.98 -6.38
CA LEU A 154 1.58 14.67 -5.56
C LEU A 154 1.60 16.17 -5.83
N LEU A 155 1.44 16.56 -7.10
CA LEU A 155 1.67 17.94 -7.55
C LEU A 155 0.41 18.81 -7.50
N GLY A 156 -0.75 18.27 -7.09
CA GLY A 156 -2.02 18.99 -7.04
C GLY A 156 -2.56 19.39 -8.42
N THR A 157 -2.19 18.65 -9.46
CA THR A 157 -2.60 18.94 -10.85
C THR A 157 -3.82 18.16 -11.32
N GLY A 158 -4.34 17.25 -10.47
CA GLY A 158 -5.35 16.27 -10.83
C GLY A 158 -4.81 15.07 -11.61
N LYS A 159 -3.47 14.97 -11.77
CA LYS A 159 -2.81 13.90 -12.51
C LYS A 159 -1.80 13.17 -11.61
N PRO A 160 -1.82 11.82 -11.56
CA PRO A 160 -0.93 11.08 -10.69
C PRO A 160 0.50 11.02 -11.23
N VAL A 161 1.48 10.97 -10.35
CA VAL A 161 2.89 10.69 -10.66
C VAL A 161 3.33 9.46 -9.86
N LEU A 162 4.36 8.75 -10.33
CA LEU A 162 4.98 7.66 -9.57
C LEU A 162 5.98 8.25 -8.56
N ILE A 163 5.70 8.06 -7.28
CA ILE A 163 6.55 8.52 -6.17
C ILE A 163 7.40 7.33 -5.72
N CYS A 164 8.72 7.44 -5.85
CA CYS A 164 9.64 6.36 -5.56
C CYS A 164 11.06 6.89 -5.30
N SER A 165 11.98 5.99 -5.00
CA SER A 165 13.40 6.29 -5.11
C SER A 165 14.02 5.58 -6.32
N THR A 166 15.12 6.12 -6.82
CA THR A 166 15.96 5.50 -7.83
C THR A 166 17.38 6.06 -7.77
N GLY A 167 18.39 5.21 -7.98
CA GLY A 167 19.79 5.65 -7.98
C GLY A 167 20.22 6.34 -6.69
N GLY A 168 19.67 5.96 -5.55
CA GLY A 168 19.96 6.52 -4.23
C GLY A 168 19.23 7.81 -3.89
N LYS A 169 18.40 8.35 -4.79
CA LYS A 169 17.68 9.62 -4.63
C LYS A 169 16.18 9.37 -4.45
N MET A 170 15.53 10.17 -3.63
CA MET A 170 14.07 10.27 -3.54
C MET A 170 13.55 11.22 -4.62
N GLY A 171 12.36 10.93 -5.15
CA GLY A 171 11.73 11.78 -6.14
C GLY A 171 10.41 11.22 -6.68
N TYR A 172 10.04 11.71 -7.84
CA TYR A 172 8.86 11.25 -8.56
C TYR A 172 9.14 11.13 -10.05
N ALA A 173 8.54 10.15 -10.71
CA ALA A 173 8.57 10.00 -12.15
C ALA A 173 7.28 10.53 -12.75
N LEU A 174 7.41 11.57 -13.61
CA LEU A 174 6.33 12.31 -14.23
C LEU A 174 6.03 11.72 -15.62
N PRO A 175 4.81 11.21 -15.88
CA PRO A 175 4.36 10.82 -17.21
C PRO A 175 4.30 12.01 -18.19
N ASP A 176 4.65 11.78 -19.46
CA ASP A 176 4.20 12.65 -20.56
C ASP A 176 2.76 12.28 -20.89
N TYR A 177 1.77 13.01 -20.33
CA TYR A 177 0.36 12.68 -20.51
C TYR A 177 -0.17 12.82 -21.94
N GLU A 178 0.58 13.47 -22.83
CA GLU A 178 0.26 13.53 -24.26
C GLU A 178 0.80 12.29 -25.01
N ASN A 179 1.84 11.65 -24.43
CA ASN A 179 2.51 10.47 -24.98
C ASN A 179 2.89 9.51 -23.85
N PRO A 180 1.92 8.90 -23.15
CA PRO A 180 2.19 8.17 -21.91
C PRO A 180 3.01 6.89 -22.09
N GLU A 181 3.15 6.42 -23.34
CA GLU A 181 3.99 5.27 -23.71
C GLU A 181 5.50 5.59 -23.67
N LYS A 182 5.88 6.87 -23.62
CA LYS A 182 7.29 7.28 -23.52
C LYS A 182 7.82 7.08 -22.09
N PRO A 183 9.15 6.94 -21.94
CA PRO A 183 9.77 6.90 -20.61
C PRO A 183 9.38 8.12 -19.77
N TRP A 184 8.97 7.89 -18.54
CA TRP A 184 8.63 8.93 -17.58
C TRP A 184 9.88 9.64 -17.07
N THR A 185 9.80 10.95 -16.91
CA THR A 185 10.93 11.76 -16.45
C THR A 185 11.04 11.75 -14.95
N PHE A 186 12.19 11.32 -14.40
CA PHE A 186 12.43 11.36 -12.97
C PHE A 186 12.90 12.75 -12.52
N HIS A 187 12.20 13.30 -11.55
CA HIS A 187 12.51 14.55 -10.87
C HIS A 187 13.03 14.22 -9.46
N ALA A 188 14.33 14.36 -9.27
CA ALA A 188 14.95 14.10 -7.98
C ALA A 188 14.71 15.29 -7.04
N ILE A 189 14.14 15.03 -5.86
CA ILE A 189 13.88 16.03 -4.82
C ILE A 189 14.96 16.02 -3.72
N SER A 190 15.81 15.00 -3.70
CA SER A 190 16.88 14.85 -2.71
C SER A 190 18.25 14.66 -3.37
N PRO A 191 19.36 15.01 -2.67
CA PRO A 191 20.66 14.51 -3.05
C PRO A 191 20.70 12.97 -2.93
N ASP A 192 21.79 12.35 -3.38
CA ASP A 192 22.03 10.93 -3.16
C ASP A 192 22.16 10.67 -1.65
N LYS A 193 21.09 10.13 -1.03
CA LYS A 193 21.03 9.69 0.35
C LYS A 193 21.19 8.17 0.47
N LYS A 194 21.54 7.49 -0.63
CA LYS A 194 21.74 6.05 -0.71
C LYS A 194 20.47 5.25 -0.41
N TYR A 195 19.31 5.78 -0.77
CA TYR A 195 18.09 5.00 -0.75
C TYR A 195 18.30 3.73 -1.58
N GLN A 196 17.96 2.60 -1.01
CA GLN A 196 18.13 1.30 -1.64
C GLN A 196 16.80 0.78 -2.12
N ARG A 197 16.83 -0.16 -3.05
CA ARG A 197 15.62 -0.78 -3.61
C ARG A 197 14.68 -1.39 -2.56
N PHE A 198 15.22 -1.84 -1.44
CA PHE A 198 14.45 -2.40 -0.32
C PHE A 198 14.23 -1.39 0.82
N THR A 199 14.30 -0.10 0.56
CA THR A 199 13.91 0.92 1.53
C THR A 199 12.40 0.84 1.73
N HIS A 200 11.94 0.97 2.98
CA HIS A 200 10.55 0.93 3.38
C HIS A 200 10.09 2.26 3.94
N GLY A 201 8.77 2.50 3.91
CA GLY A 201 8.16 3.70 4.41
C GLY A 201 8.26 4.85 3.40
N LEU A 202 7.15 5.09 2.70
CA LEU A 202 7.01 6.19 1.73
C LEU A 202 5.55 6.57 1.65
N GLY A 203 5.28 7.85 1.58
CA GLY A 203 3.95 8.38 1.35
C GLY A 203 3.98 9.84 0.95
N PHE A 204 2.82 10.40 0.69
CA PHE A 204 2.68 11.81 0.36
C PHE A 204 1.42 12.40 0.97
N GLY A 205 1.45 13.70 1.21
CA GLY A 205 0.33 14.48 1.76
C GLY A 205 0.85 15.79 2.33
N ASP A 206 -0.05 16.71 2.57
CA ASP A 206 0.27 18.03 3.14
C ASP A 206 0.59 17.87 4.63
N VAL A 207 1.88 17.83 4.98
CA VAL A 207 2.36 17.64 6.36
C VAL A 207 2.34 18.95 7.15
N ASN A 208 2.62 20.09 6.49
CA ASN A 208 2.75 21.39 7.15
C ASN A 208 1.48 22.27 7.08
N GLY A 209 0.43 21.82 6.36
CA GLY A 209 -0.83 22.53 6.22
C GLY A 209 -0.77 23.70 5.23
N ASP A 210 0.17 23.71 4.28
CA ASP A 210 0.35 24.80 3.32
C ASP A 210 -0.40 24.60 2.00
N GLY A 211 -1.11 23.47 1.86
CA GLY A 211 -1.92 23.13 0.70
C GLY A 211 -1.16 22.41 -0.41
N ARG A 212 0.11 22.08 -0.22
CA ARG A 212 0.93 21.27 -1.14
C ARG A 212 1.24 19.92 -0.53
N ASN A 213 1.28 18.88 -1.33
CA ASN A 213 1.63 17.56 -0.84
C ASN A 213 3.14 17.41 -0.71
N ASP A 214 3.60 17.05 0.46
CA ASP A 214 4.98 16.72 0.81
C ASP A 214 5.24 15.23 0.59
N ILE A 215 6.50 14.80 0.56
CA ILE A 215 6.87 13.40 0.55
C ILE A 215 7.39 12.99 1.93
N MET A 216 6.73 12.00 2.54
CA MET A 216 7.11 11.42 3.83
C MET A 216 7.98 10.18 3.63
N VAL A 217 9.02 10.05 4.47
CA VAL A 217 9.89 8.88 4.58
C VAL A 217 10.10 8.55 6.07
N HIS A 218 10.62 7.37 6.37
CA HIS A 218 10.71 6.88 7.76
C HIS A 218 11.51 7.80 8.72
N ASP A 219 12.46 8.60 8.21
CA ASP A 219 13.33 9.48 9.00
C ASP A 219 13.00 10.97 8.87
N GLY A 220 11.85 11.31 8.25
CA GLY A 220 11.37 12.68 8.10
C GLY A 220 10.46 12.89 6.91
N TRP A 221 10.46 14.11 6.39
CA TRP A 221 9.65 14.46 5.22
C TRP A 221 10.31 15.58 4.41
N TYR A 222 9.99 15.61 3.12
CA TYR A 222 10.47 16.60 2.16
C TYR A 222 9.35 17.58 1.83
N GLU A 223 9.54 18.85 2.20
CA GLU A 223 8.58 19.91 1.93
C GLU A 223 8.56 20.28 0.44
N GLN A 224 7.39 20.22 -0.18
CA GLN A 224 7.22 20.63 -1.57
C GLN A 224 7.39 22.14 -1.72
N PRO A 225 8.35 22.63 -2.51
CA PRO A 225 8.51 24.06 -2.72
C PRO A 225 7.37 24.64 -3.56
N ALA A 226 7.07 25.92 -3.37
CA ALA A 226 6.04 26.62 -4.12
C ALA A 226 6.32 26.73 -5.64
N LYS A 227 7.55 26.46 -6.07
CA LYS A 227 7.96 26.44 -7.48
C LYS A 227 8.83 25.21 -7.74
N LEU A 228 8.51 24.49 -8.79
CA LEU A 228 9.20 23.27 -9.20
C LEU A 228 10.13 23.47 -10.41
N ASP A 229 10.20 24.71 -10.93
CA ASP A 229 11.03 25.02 -12.10
C ASP A 229 12.51 24.73 -11.81
N GLY A 230 13.14 23.97 -12.70
CA GLY A 230 14.57 23.65 -12.61
C GLY A 230 14.91 22.53 -11.61
N ASP A 231 13.94 21.73 -11.23
CA ASP A 231 14.12 20.57 -10.33
C ASP A 231 14.83 20.91 -9.01
N PRO A 232 14.23 21.78 -8.18
CA PRO A 232 14.84 22.16 -6.91
C PRO A 232 14.92 20.98 -5.95
N GLU A 233 15.98 20.88 -5.16
CA GLU A 233 15.97 20.01 -3.99
C GLU A 233 14.93 20.51 -2.98
N TRP A 234 14.12 19.59 -2.45
CA TRP A 234 13.11 19.91 -1.44
C TRP A 234 13.75 20.01 -0.05
N VAL A 235 13.21 20.87 0.78
CA VAL A 235 13.70 21.01 2.17
C VAL A 235 13.37 19.77 2.96
N PHE A 236 14.38 19.15 3.56
CA PHE A 236 14.19 17.97 4.40
C PHE A 236 14.00 18.34 5.87
N HIS A 237 12.89 17.92 6.44
CA HIS A 237 12.56 18.06 7.87
C HIS A 237 12.74 16.70 8.54
N LYS A 238 13.66 16.63 9.48
CA LYS A 238 13.95 15.39 10.21
C LYS A 238 12.88 15.10 11.24
N ALA A 239 12.34 13.86 11.21
CA ALA A 239 11.45 13.30 12.22
C ALA A 239 11.69 11.79 12.31
N ASP A 240 11.29 11.15 13.41
CA ASP A 240 11.40 9.69 13.57
C ASP A 240 10.01 9.06 13.46
N PHE A 241 9.71 8.50 12.30
CA PHE A 241 8.47 7.76 12.02
C PHE A 241 8.65 6.24 12.06
N GLY A 242 9.75 5.75 12.65
CA GLY A 242 10.06 4.34 12.83
C GLY A 242 11.18 3.82 11.91
N GLY A 243 11.35 2.51 11.86
CA GLY A 243 12.44 1.87 11.13
C GLY A 243 12.19 1.63 9.64
N GLY A 244 11.06 2.11 9.11
CA GLY A 244 10.61 1.84 7.74
C GLY A 244 9.51 0.76 7.71
N GLY A 245 8.31 1.20 7.47
CA GLY A 245 7.10 0.40 7.44
C GLY A 245 6.45 0.39 6.06
N ALA A 246 5.16 0.63 6.03
CA ALA A 246 4.32 0.63 4.83
C ALA A 246 4.16 2.04 4.24
N GLN A 247 3.08 2.25 3.52
CA GLN A 247 2.62 3.56 3.05
C GLN A 247 2.43 4.51 4.23
N MET A 248 2.65 5.80 3.99
CA MET A 248 2.55 6.86 4.98
C MET A 248 1.49 7.87 4.56
N TYR A 249 0.71 8.35 5.52
CA TYR A 249 -0.38 9.30 5.28
C TYR A 249 -0.27 10.52 6.18
N ALA A 250 -0.58 11.70 5.63
CA ALA A 250 -0.81 12.91 6.40
C ALA A 250 -2.31 13.11 6.59
N TYR A 251 -2.77 13.18 7.84
CA TYR A 251 -4.18 13.36 8.19
C TYR A 251 -4.33 13.95 9.59
N ASP A 252 -5.20 14.93 9.78
CA ASP A 252 -5.55 15.45 11.10
C ASP A 252 -6.35 14.38 11.87
N VAL A 253 -5.65 13.59 12.69
CA VAL A 253 -6.23 12.46 13.43
C VAL A 253 -7.08 12.94 14.60
N ASN A 254 -6.59 13.91 15.36
CA ASN A 254 -7.20 14.35 16.62
C ASN A 254 -8.19 15.54 16.46
N GLY A 255 -8.26 16.14 15.27
CA GLY A 255 -9.16 17.26 14.98
C GLY A 255 -8.65 18.61 15.44
N ASP A 256 -7.35 18.76 15.61
CA ASP A 256 -6.75 20.02 16.07
C ASP A 256 -6.31 20.97 14.94
N GLY A 257 -6.51 20.55 13.69
CA GLY A 257 -6.22 21.32 12.48
C GLY A 257 -4.80 21.19 11.98
N ARG A 258 -3.95 20.36 12.61
CA ARG A 258 -2.60 20.03 12.12
C ARG A 258 -2.59 18.60 11.58
N PRO A 259 -2.01 18.38 10.38
CA PRO A 259 -1.86 17.02 9.87
C PRO A 259 -0.88 16.20 10.71
N ASP A 260 -1.31 15.01 11.10
CA ASP A 260 -0.50 13.99 11.77
C ASP A 260 0.01 12.99 10.73
N VAL A 261 0.99 12.15 11.11
CA VAL A 261 1.51 11.10 10.22
C VAL A 261 1.06 9.73 10.71
N ILE A 262 0.52 8.91 9.81
CA ILE A 262 0.10 7.54 10.08
C ILE A 262 0.97 6.58 9.27
N THR A 263 1.55 5.55 9.91
CA THR A 263 2.31 4.49 9.22
C THR A 263 2.56 3.28 10.12
N SER A 264 2.94 2.16 9.52
CA SER A 264 3.55 1.06 10.28
C SER A 264 5.03 1.34 10.56
N LEU A 265 5.56 0.77 11.66
CA LEU A 265 6.91 1.11 12.15
C LEU A 265 8.00 0.22 11.55
N ALA A 266 7.64 -1.01 11.14
CA ALA A 266 8.57 -1.99 10.59
C ALA A 266 7.83 -2.97 9.69
N ALA A 267 8.09 -2.93 8.39
CA ALA A 267 7.40 -3.75 7.39
C ALA A 267 7.48 -5.25 7.65
N HIS A 268 8.61 -5.73 8.19
CA HIS A 268 8.85 -7.15 8.53
C HIS A 268 8.75 -7.47 10.03
N GLY A 269 8.49 -6.46 10.85
CA GLY A 269 8.41 -6.55 12.30
C GLY A 269 7.02 -6.23 12.82
N TYR A 270 6.99 -5.38 13.83
CA TYR A 270 5.77 -4.98 14.54
C TYR A 270 5.61 -3.48 14.57
N GLY A 271 4.37 -3.06 14.75
CA GLY A 271 4.01 -1.70 15.09
C GLY A 271 3.23 -0.99 14.00
N LEU A 272 2.10 -0.43 14.42
CA LEU A 272 1.31 0.57 13.72
C LEU A 272 1.22 1.77 14.65
N ALA A 273 1.40 2.97 14.13
CA ALA A 273 1.34 4.19 14.95
C ALA A 273 0.79 5.37 14.15
N TRP A 274 0.27 6.34 14.88
CA TRP A 274 0.15 7.70 14.39
C TRP A 274 1.05 8.63 15.21
N PHE A 275 1.52 9.68 14.56
CA PHE A 275 2.47 10.64 15.11
C PHE A 275 1.80 12.00 15.16
N GLU A 276 1.36 12.39 16.34
CA GLU A 276 0.68 13.66 16.59
C GLU A 276 1.63 14.83 16.38
N GLN A 277 1.31 15.70 15.44
CA GLN A 277 2.08 16.92 15.21
C GLN A 277 1.78 17.97 16.28
N LYS A 278 2.81 18.48 16.93
CA LYS A 278 2.70 19.56 17.93
C LYS A 278 2.87 20.94 17.28
N ALA A 279 2.41 21.97 17.97
CA ALA A 279 2.49 23.35 17.50
C ALA A 279 3.92 23.85 17.23
N ASP A 280 4.94 23.19 17.79
CA ASP A 280 6.35 23.48 17.54
C ASP A 280 6.95 22.67 16.37
N GLY A 281 6.13 21.89 15.66
CA GLY A 281 6.53 21.04 14.53
C GLY A 281 7.18 19.71 14.96
N THR A 282 7.22 19.38 16.24
CA THR A 282 7.66 18.05 16.72
C THR A 282 6.51 17.05 16.65
N PHE A 283 6.85 15.76 16.74
CA PHE A 283 5.88 14.66 16.67
C PHE A 283 5.89 13.82 17.95
N THR A 284 4.71 13.46 18.45
CA THR A 284 4.52 12.52 19.54
C THR A 284 3.93 11.22 19.00
N LYS A 285 4.61 10.11 19.21
CA LYS A 285 4.17 8.79 18.77
C LYS A 285 3.08 8.22 19.66
N HIS A 286 1.98 7.76 19.04
CA HIS A 286 0.90 6.98 19.64
C HIS A 286 0.87 5.59 18.99
N LEU A 287 1.20 4.57 19.79
CA LEU A 287 1.29 3.20 19.30
C LEU A 287 -0.08 2.52 19.30
N LEU A 288 -0.47 1.95 18.16
CA LEU A 288 -1.75 1.24 17.96
C LEU A 288 -1.59 -0.28 18.05
N THR A 289 -0.53 -0.84 17.43
CA THR A 289 -0.10 -2.23 17.60
C THR A 289 1.39 -2.28 17.90
N GLY A 290 1.86 -3.32 18.57
CA GLY A 290 3.26 -3.42 18.98
C GLY A 290 3.77 -4.86 19.07
N ALA A 291 5.03 -5.00 19.48
CA ALA A 291 5.66 -6.31 19.70
C ALA A 291 5.10 -7.04 20.93
N LYS A 292 4.44 -6.33 21.84
CA LYS A 292 3.78 -6.87 23.02
C LYS A 292 2.36 -6.32 23.13
N GLU A 293 1.43 -7.17 23.50
CA GLU A 293 0.03 -6.79 23.74
C GLU A 293 -0.10 -5.70 24.83
N THR A 294 0.79 -5.74 25.83
CA THR A 294 0.81 -4.78 26.94
C THR A 294 1.22 -3.37 26.54
N ASP A 295 1.78 -3.18 25.36
CA ASP A 295 2.35 -1.90 24.93
C ASP A 295 1.31 -1.05 24.15
N THR A 296 0.10 -1.57 23.95
CA THR A 296 -0.93 -0.95 23.09
C THR A 296 -2.28 -0.82 23.80
N PRO A 297 -3.09 0.19 23.45
CA PRO A 297 -4.37 0.44 24.14
C PRO A 297 -5.34 -0.73 24.11
N HIS A 298 -5.37 -1.48 23.00
CA HIS A 298 -6.34 -2.57 22.77
C HIS A 298 -5.72 -3.97 22.87
N GLY A 299 -4.46 -4.09 23.29
CA GLY A 299 -3.80 -5.39 23.44
C GLY A 299 -3.58 -6.14 22.13
N LEU A 300 -3.65 -5.46 20.99
CA LEU A 300 -3.53 -6.09 19.68
C LEU A 300 -2.05 -6.21 19.27
N ARG A 301 -1.69 -7.43 18.84
CA ARG A 301 -0.35 -7.75 18.37
C ARG A 301 -0.43 -8.62 17.11
N PHE A 302 0.13 -8.15 16.02
CA PHE A 302 0.49 -8.95 14.85
C PHE A 302 1.68 -8.30 14.15
N SER A 303 2.36 -9.06 13.30
CA SER A 303 3.61 -8.67 12.65
C SER A 303 3.43 -8.43 11.16
N GLN A 304 4.47 -7.91 10.52
CA GLN A 304 4.59 -7.75 9.06
C GLN A 304 3.51 -6.85 8.46
N LEU A 305 3.31 -5.68 9.07
CA LEU A 305 2.39 -4.65 8.59
C LEU A 305 3.00 -3.92 7.38
N HIS A 306 3.02 -4.61 6.24
CA HIS A 306 3.74 -4.18 5.03
C HIS A 306 2.93 -3.25 4.13
N ALA A 307 1.64 -3.13 4.37
CA ALA A 307 0.76 -2.21 3.65
C ALA A 307 -0.24 -1.56 4.59
N VAL A 308 -0.57 -0.31 4.30
CA VAL A 308 -1.58 0.49 5.01
C VAL A 308 -2.38 1.26 3.98
N ASP A 309 -3.70 1.36 4.18
CA ASP A 309 -4.57 2.28 3.46
C ASP A 309 -5.37 3.13 4.44
N LEU A 310 -5.86 4.30 4.01
CA LEU A 310 -6.53 5.27 4.84
C LEU A 310 -7.80 5.81 4.17
N ILE A 311 -8.97 5.32 4.61
CA ILE A 311 -10.27 5.66 4.05
C ILE A 311 -11.36 5.61 5.13
N ASP A 312 -12.45 6.35 4.95
CA ASP A 312 -13.63 6.25 5.80
C ASP A 312 -14.39 4.95 5.49
N ILE A 313 -14.25 3.94 6.37
CA ILE A 313 -14.84 2.60 6.20
C ILE A 313 -16.30 2.57 6.61
N ASN A 314 -16.67 3.32 7.65
CA ASN A 314 -17.97 3.25 8.28
C ASN A 314 -18.93 4.40 7.89
N GLY A 315 -18.46 5.38 7.10
CA GLY A 315 -19.23 6.50 6.61
C GLY A 315 -19.47 7.60 7.65
N ASP A 316 -18.63 7.69 8.70
CA ASP A 316 -18.77 8.70 9.76
C ASP A 316 -18.03 10.02 9.47
N GLY A 317 -17.34 10.08 8.34
CA GLY A 317 -16.58 11.24 7.87
C GLY A 317 -15.17 11.34 8.40
N LEU A 318 -14.72 10.39 9.24
CA LEU A 318 -13.34 10.24 9.67
C LEU A 318 -12.65 9.15 8.84
N LYS A 319 -11.36 9.30 8.65
CA LYS A 319 -10.61 8.26 7.93
C LYS A 319 -10.10 7.19 8.89
N ASP A 320 -10.38 5.95 8.55
CA ASP A 320 -9.97 4.74 9.25
C ASP A 320 -8.72 4.14 8.60
N ILE A 321 -7.98 3.35 9.35
CA ILE A 321 -6.81 2.63 8.84
C ILE A 321 -7.24 1.23 8.42
N VAL A 322 -6.81 0.77 7.24
CA VAL A 322 -6.91 -0.62 6.79
C VAL A 322 -5.51 -1.21 6.70
N THR A 323 -5.26 -2.33 7.37
CA THR A 323 -3.97 -3.03 7.33
C THR A 323 -4.10 -4.47 7.79
N GLY A 324 -3.02 -5.20 7.80
CA GLY A 324 -3.00 -6.59 8.25
C GLY A 324 -1.58 -7.16 8.27
N LYS A 325 -1.50 -8.48 8.31
CA LYS A 325 -0.24 -9.20 8.26
C LYS A 325 0.08 -9.63 6.83
N ARG A 326 1.22 -9.21 6.27
CA ARG A 326 1.76 -9.82 5.06
C ARG A 326 2.10 -11.28 5.33
N PHE A 327 1.56 -12.19 4.56
CA PHE A 327 1.79 -13.63 4.73
C PHE A 327 2.73 -14.14 3.65
N TYR A 328 3.89 -14.34 3.98
CA TYR A 328 4.99 -13.72 4.73
C TYR A 328 5.93 -13.02 3.74
N ALA A 329 6.71 -12.04 4.16
CA ALA A 329 7.61 -11.36 3.24
C ALA A 329 8.80 -12.26 2.84
N HIS A 330 9.52 -12.80 3.83
CA HIS A 330 10.69 -13.67 3.61
C HIS A 330 10.42 -15.07 4.15
N HIS A 331 10.17 -16.05 3.34
CA HIS A 331 10.03 -17.46 3.70
C HIS A 331 9.18 -17.76 4.95
N SER A 332 8.77 -18.99 5.12
CA SER A 332 7.98 -19.46 6.26
C SER A 332 8.70 -19.42 7.62
N HIS A 333 9.90 -18.87 7.69
CA HIS A 333 10.75 -18.79 8.91
C HIS A 333 11.69 -17.57 8.93
N GLY A 334 11.53 -16.62 7.99
CA GLY A 334 12.45 -15.50 7.82
C GLY A 334 12.08 -14.23 8.56
N ASP A 335 10.81 -14.03 8.94
CA ASP A 335 10.28 -12.82 9.55
C ASP A 335 9.69 -13.08 10.93
N ALA A 336 9.27 -12.01 11.61
CA ALA A 336 8.56 -12.11 12.88
C ALA A 336 7.24 -12.87 12.70
N ASP A 337 6.98 -13.86 13.54
CA ASP A 337 5.76 -14.70 13.57
C ASP A 337 5.29 -15.17 12.16
N PRO A 338 6.14 -15.79 11.34
CA PRO A 338 5.80 -16.04 9.93
C PRO A 338 4.59 -16.96 9.75
N LYS A 339 4.33 -17.84 10.73
CA LYS A 339 3.22 -18.80 10.72
C LYS A 339 1.98 -18.34 11.48
N ALA A 340 2.00 -17.13 12.07
CA ALA A 340 0.82 -16.57 12.71
C ALA A 340 -0.29 -16.32 11.67
N PRO A 341 -1.57 -16.25 12.11
CA PRO A 341 -2.70 -16.00 11.22
C PRO A 341 -2.46 -14.81 10.29
N ALA A 342 -2.86 -14.97 9.03
CA ALA A 342 -2.80 -13.92 8.03
C ALA A 342 -4.01 -12.99 8.20
N VAL A 343 -3.91 -12.09 9.15
CA VAL A 343 -5.01 -11.21 9.56
C VAL A 343 -5.17 -10.00 8.65
N LEU A 344 -6.41 -9.55 8.51
CA LEU A 344 -6.82 -8.28 7.92
C LEU A 344 -7.67 -7.55 8.94
N TYR A 345 -7.34 -6.29 9.22
CA TYR A 345 -8.03 -5.42 10.17
C TYR A 345 -8.40 -4.10 9.53
N TRP A 346 -9.43 -3.45 10.07
CA TRP A 346 -9.58 -2.01 9.99
C TRP A 346 -9.60 -1.42 11.40
N PHE A 347 -9.16 -0.17 11.53
CA PHE A 347 -9.06 0.54 12.80
C PHE A 347 -9.93 1.77 12.71
N GLU A 348 -11.04 1.77 13.44
CA GLU A 348 -12.02 2.84 13.48
C GLU A 348 -11.49 4.04 14.25
N LEU A 349 -11.38 5.20 13.61
CA LEU A 349 -10.98 6.42 14.28
C LEU A 349 -12.13 6.98 15.12
N LYS A 350 -11.87 7.22 16.38
CA LYS A 350 -12.76 7.92 17.32
C LYS A 350 -12.05 9.12 17.92
N ARG A 351 -12.70 10.28 17.88
CA ARG A 351 -12.25 11.51 18.51
C ARG A 351 -13.02 11.75 19.80
N ASP A 352 -12.32 12.16 20.87
CA ASP A 352 -12.97 12.48 22.17
C ASP A 352 -13.55 13.90 22.24
N GLY A 353 -13.37 14.71 21.20
CA GLY A 353 -13.77 16.12 21.14
C GLY A 353 -12.98 17.05 22.04
N LYS A 354 -11.88 16.58 22.63
CA LYS A 354 -10.96 17.33 23.51
C LYS A 354 -9.51 17.35 23.03
N GLY A 355 -9.30 16.92 21.79
CA GLY A 355 -7.99 16.81 21.15
C GLY A 355 -7.33 15.45 21.34
N GLY A 356 -8.04 14.45 21.85
CA GLY A 356 -7.62 13.05 21.88
C GLY A 356 -8.28 12.22 20.79
N ALA A 357 -7.60 11.17 20.37
CA ALA A 357 -8.06 10.21 19.39
C ALA A 357 -7.71 8.79 19.80
N ASP A 358 -8.55 7.83 19.39
CA ASP A 358 -8.31 6.39 19.54
C ASP A 358 -8.64 5.69 18.22
N PHE A 359 -7.95 4.58 17.95
CA PHE A 359 -8.19 3.72 16.82
C PHE A 359 -8.64 2.34 17.31
N ILE A 360 -9.92 2.05 17.19
CA ILE A 360 -10.53 0.80 17.67
C ILE A 360 -10.34 -0.30 16.62
N PRO A 361 -9.62 -1.39 16.93
CA PRO A 361 -9.37 -2.46 15.96
C PRO A 361 -10.59 -3.35 15.76
N HIS A 362 -10.88 -3.66 14.50
CA HIS A 362 -11.91 -4.61 14.07
C HIS A 362 -11.27 -5.65 13.14
N GLU A 363 -11.32 -6.92 13.53
CA GLU A 363 -10.84 -8.01 12.68
C GLU A 363 -11.83 -8.28 11.56
N ILE A 364 -11.36 -8.23 10.31
CA ILE A 364 -12.15 -8.55 9.12
C ILE A 364 -12.00 -10.03 8.80
N ASP A 365 -10.75 -10.52 8.80
CA ASP A 365 -10.43 -11.89 8.36
C ASP A 365 -9.08 -12.35 8.95
N ASN A 366 -8.91 -13.65 9.16
CA ASN A 366 -7.65 -14.20 9.65
C ASN A 366 -6.97 -15.21 8.71
N ASP A 367 -7.44 -15.34 7.47
CA ASP A 367 -6.90 -16.28 6.47
C ASP A 367 -6.66 -15.64 5.09
N SER A 368 -6.68 -14.31 4.99
CA SER A 368 -6.31 -13.58 3.77
C SER A 368 -4.96 -12.87 3.91
N GLY A 369 -4.76 -12.14 4.99
CA GLY A 369 -3.64 -11.23 5.14
C GLY A 369 -3.67 -10.06 4.17
N ILE A 370 -2.53 -9.39 4.04
CA ILE A 370 -2.27 -8.34 3.05
C ILE A 370 -1.04 -8.71 2.21
N GLY A 371 -0.80 -7.94 1.14
CA GLY A 371 0.43 -8.00 0.34
C GLY A 371 1.35 -6.81 0.60
N THR A 372 1.95 -6.30 -0.46
CA THR A 372 2.66 -5.02 -0.47
C THR A 372 1.70 -3.85 -0.66
N GLU A 373 0.46 -4.17 -1.07
CA GLU A 373 -0.68 -3.27 -1.12
C GLU A 373 -1.87 -3.85 -0.36
N VAL A 374 -2.66 -2.99 0.20
CA VAL A 374 -4.06 -3.20 0.59
C VAL A 374 -4.82 -1.99 0.08
N ILE A 375 -5.86 -2.19 -0.71
CA ILE A 375 -6.60 -1.09 -1.32
C ILE A 375 -8.05 -1.16 -0.87
N ALA A 376 -8.52 -0.07 -0.28
CA ALA A 376 -9.91 0.12 0.07
C ALA A 376 -10.54 1.22 -0.80
N LYS A 377 -11.65 0.93 -1.45
CA LYS A 377 -12.30 1.83 -2.41
C LYS A 377 -13.82 1.63 -2.42
N ASP A 378 -14.57 2.72 -2.48
CA ASP A 378 -16.00 2.64 -2.78
C ASP A 378 -16.17 2.27 -4.26
N ILE A 379 -16.49 1.00 -4.51
CA ILE A 379 -16.53 0.43 -5.86
C ILE A 379 -17.89 0.52 -6.54
N ASN A 380 -18.93 0.94 -5.83
CA ASN A 380 -20.31 0.93 -6.30
C ASN A 380 -21.09 2.21 -5.93
N ASN A 381 -20.40 3.23 -5.40
CA ASN A 381 -20.94 4.52 -4.96
C ASN A 381 -21.99 4.40 -3.83
N ASP A 382 -21.87 3.38 -2.98
CA ASP A 382 -22.75 3.19 -1.82
C ASP A 382 -22.15 3.75 -0.51
N LYS A 383 -20.98 4.38 -0.58
CA LYS A 383 -20.19 4.94 0.51
C LYS A 383 -19.70 3.88 1.52
N ARG A 384 -19.60 2.63 1.07
CA ARG A 384 -19.05 1.50 1.85
C ARG A 384 -17.88 0.93 1.08
N PRO A 385 -16.66 1.29 1.42
CA PRO A 385 -15.49 0.79 0.72
C PRO A 385 -15.40 -0.74 0.75
N ALA A 386 -15.11 -1.34 -0.41
CA ALA A 386 -14.64 -2.72 -0.50
C ALA A 386 -13.11 -2.73 -0.35
N ILE A 387 -12.55 -3.87 0.05
CA ILE A 387 -11.10 -4.04 0.22
C ILE A 387 -10.63 -5.15 -0.72
N VAL A 388 -9.51 -4.91 -1.42
CA VAL A 388 -8.83 -5.94 -2.20
C VAL A 388 -7.42 -6.15 -1.67
N VAL A 389 -7.00 -7.43 -1.64
CA VAL A 389 -5.64 -7.85 -1.29
C VAL A 389 -5.16 -8.93 -2.25
N GLY A 390 -3.90 -8.83 -2.68
CA GLY A 390 -3.17 -9.86 -3.42
C GLY A 390 -1.89 -10.21 -2.68
N ASN A 391 -1.62 -11.49 -2.45
CA ASN A 391 -0.45 -11.95 -1.71
C ASN A 391 -0.17 -13.45 -1.91
N LYS A 392 0.76 -14.00 -1.15
CA LYS A 392 1.16 -15.42 -1.21
C LYS A 392 0.08 -16.42 -0.81
N LYS A 393 -1.05 -15.99 -0.23
CA LYS A 393 -2.23 -16.84 0.02
C LYS A 393 -3.27 -16.81 -1.10
N GLY A 394 -3.13 -15.87 -2.02
CA GLY A 394 -4.05 -15.67 -3.14
C GLY A 394 -4.56 -14.24 -3.28
N THR A 395 -5.69 -14.09 -3.95
CA THR A 395 -6.36 -12.80 -4.18
C THR A 395 -7.76 -12.83 -3.60
N PHE A 396 -8.10 -11.83 -2.79
CA PHE A 396 -9.36 -11.76 -2.06
C PHE A 396 -9.98 -10.37 -2.18
N VAL A 397 -11.31 -10.33 -2.27
CA VAL A 397 -12.10 -9.09 -2.15
C VAL A 397 -13.04 -9.23 -0.96
N PHE A 398 -13.15 -8.15 -0.20
CA PHE A 398 -14.08 -8.04 0.92
C PHE A 398 -15.08 -6.93 0.63
N ILE A 399 -16.37 -7.26 0.62
CA ILE A 399 -17.48 -6.32 0.39
C ILE A 399 -18.28 -6.23 1.67
N GLN A 400 -18.59 -5.01 2.12
CA GLN A 400 -19.43 -4.81 3.28
C GLN A 400 -20.87 -5.27 3.01
N ASN A 401 -21.45 -6.05 3.93
CA ASN A 401 -22.82 -6.50 3.84
C ASN A 401 -23.80 -5.34 4.15
N PRO A 402 -24.82 -5.10 3.31
CA PRO A 402 -25.78 -3.99 3.48
C PRO A 402 -26.49 -3.97 4.84
N ASP A 403 -26.79 -5.15 5.39
CA ASP A 403 -27.60 -5.32 6.59
C ASP A 403 -26.81 -5.13 7.90
N SER A 404 -25.51 -4.92 7.82
CA SER A 404 -24.62 -4.91 8.98
C SER A 404 -24.68 -3.63 9.82
N GLN A 405 -25.17 -2.52 9.28
CA GLN A 405 -25.28 -1.25 10.01
C GLN A 405 -26.65 -1.04 10.70
N ALA A 406 -27.64 -1.91 10.48
CA ALA A 406 -28.97 -1.78 11.09
C ALA A 406 -29.03 -2.21 12.58
N ALA A 407 -27.92 -2.61 13.18
CA ALA A 407 -27.85 -3.13 14.55
C ALA A 407 -27.11 -2.19 15.53
N LYS A 408 -27.17 -0.88 15.31
CA LYS A 408 -26.66 0.13 16.29
C LYS A 408 -27.80 0.87 16.94
#